data_b4c1983691ea66608f9c77fcfa670b89
#
_entry.id   b4c1983691ea66608f9c77fcfa670b89
#
_cell.length_a   1.000
_cell.length_b   1.000
_cell.length_c   1.000
_cell.angle_alpha   90.00
_cell.angle_beta   90.00
_cell.angle_gamma   90.00
#
_symmetry.space_group_name_H-M   'P 1'
#
loop_
_entity.id
_entity.type
_entity.pdbx_description
1 polymer ?
#
loop_
_entity_poly.entity_id
_entity_poly.type
_entity_poly.pdbx_seq_one_letter_code
_entity_poly.pdbx_strand_id
1 'polypeptide(L)'
;MPPRTPFPRPPAVLIANSGTWLNQALESMLEPLGYRVVSVGSGRELLDRAPAARPDVVLMDANLQDLDSIAVCRALRQNRAVAWHTPIFMITSTPATKQQRLAALEAGAWDYLSLVINSEELALKLDAFVRVKLETDRALEEAAVEPASGLYTMRGLERRARELVSDALRRHAPVACVALAVELESHDARPALLAAPPVAVAYAGEVLQARGRASDAIGRLGRSEFAVLAPSTTPEGAVQMARRLTQALQTAGPRPRGLPPLLVRAGYEAVADLHATPLAPDRLLEHAGAALIQARAAGNGERIRAYQE
;
A
#
# COMPACT_ATOMS: atom_id res chain seq x y z
N MET A 1 15.10 29.55 19.17
CA MET A 1 14.08 28.72 18.52
C MET A 1 13.28 27.95 19.56
N PRO A 2 11.95 27.87 19.50
CA PRO A 2 11.22 26.95 20.35
C PRO A 2 11.69 25.52 20.07
N PRO A 3 11.70 24.62 21.07
CA PRO A 3 12.12 23.24 20.86
C PRO A 3 11.21 22.58 19.82
N ARG A 4 11.78 22.04 18.75
CA ARG A 4 11.04 21.29 17.74
C ARG A 4 10.57 19.99 18.37
N THR A 5 9.29 19.67 18.22
CA THR A 5 8.78 18.36 18.61
C THR A 5 9.44 17.32 17.69
N PRO A 6 10.13 16.30 18.24
CA PRO A 6 10.80 15.30 17.43
C PRO A 6 9.81 14.54 16.55
N PHE A 7 10.24 14.11 15.38
CA PHE A 7 9.44 13.23 14.54
C PHE A 7 9.31 11.84 15.18
N PRO A 8 8.22 11.11 14.94
CA PRO A 8 8.06 9.74 15.46
C PRO A 8 9.09 8.76 14.86
N ARG A 9 9.62 9.07 13.68
CA ARG A 9 10.76 8.42 13.01
C ARG A 9 11.53 9.44 12.18
N PRO A 10 12.80 9.19 11.83
CA PRO A 10 13.54 10.04 10.91
C PRO A 10 12.85 10.11 9.53
N PRO A 11 12.33 11.29 9.11
CA PRO A 11 11.71 11.42 7.79
C PRO A 11 12.76 11.29 6.69
N ALA A 12 12.39 10.62 5.59
CA ALA A 12 13.25 10.42 4.43
C ALA A 12 13.10 11.58 3.45
N VAL A 13 14.18 12.29 3.19
CA VAL A 13 14.28 13.32 2.15
C VAL A 13 15.02 12.74 0.96
N LEU A 14 14.41 12.77 -0.22
CA LEU A 14 15.06 12.38 -1.48
C LEU A 14 15.37 13.64 -2.28
N ILE A 15 16.66 13.91 -2.50
CA ILE A 15 17.13 15.11 -3.20
C ILE A 15 17.62 14.71 -4.60
N ALA A 16 17.11 15.37 -5.63
CA ALA A 16 17.59 15.22 -7.01
C ALA A 16 18.23 16.52 -7.49
N ASN A 17 19.56 16.51 -7.55
CA ASN A 17 20.36 17.63 -8.02
C ASN A 17 21.73 17.13 -8.50
N SER A 18 22.21 17.65 -9.63
CA SER A 18 23.53 17.31 -10.17
C SER A 18 24.70 18.02 -9.47
N GLY A 19 24.41 19.06 -8.67
CA GLY A 19 25.43 19.85 -7.97
C GLY A 19 25.81 19.26 -6.61
N THR A 20 27.02 18.76 -6.49
CA THR A 20 27.54 18.15 -5.24
C THR A 20 27.51 19.13 -4.06
N TRP A 21 27.83 20.40 -4.30
CA TRP A 21 27.84 21.43 -3.25
C TRP A 21 26.45 21.64 -2.64
N LEU A 22 25.41 21.70 -3.47
CA LEU A 22 24.04 21.90 -2.98
C LEU A 22 23.56 20.70 -2.19
N ASN A 23 23.83 19.49 -2.66
CA ASN A 23 23.49 18.26 -1.94
C ASN A 23 24.14 18.26 -0.55
N GLN A 24 25.45 18.55 -0.46
CA GLN A 24 26.16 18.63 0.82
C GLN A 24 25.59 19.74 1.75
N ALA A 25 25.22 20.89 1.19
CA ALA A 25 24.63 21.98 1.98
C ALA A 25 23.27 21.56 2.56
N LEU A 26 22.41 20.91 1.75
CA LEU A 26 21.10 20.40 2.19
C LEU A 26 21.25 19.26 3.20
N GLU A 27 22.18 18.33 2.99
CA GLU A 27 22.49 17.25 3.93
C GLU A 27 22.94 17.82 5.28
N SER A 28 23.93 18.71 5.27
CA SER A 28 24.45 19.36 6.49
C SER A 28 23.40 20.15 7.27
N MET A 29 22.37 20.66 6.57
CA MET A 29 21.27 21.40 7.18
C MET A 29 20.19 20.45 7.74
N LEU A 30 19.85 19.37 7.01
CA LEU A 30 18.69 18.53 7.31
C LEU A 30 19.02 17.39 8.29
N GLU A 31 20.20 16.80 8.22
CA GLU A 31 20.59 15.70 9.12
C GLU A 31 20.57 16.10 10.61
N PRO A 32 21.10 17.28 11.03
CA PRO A 32 21.00 17.72 12.43
C PRO A 32 19.56 17.96 12.90
N LEU A 33 18.62 18.14 11.95
CA LEU A 33 17.20 18.31 12.23
C LEU A 33 16.43 16.98 12.31
N GLY A 34 17.16 15.86 12.21
CA GLY A 34 16.59 14.51 12.34
C GLY A 34 16.07 13.90 11.04
N TYR A 35 16.39 14.46 9.87
CA TYR A 35 16.06 13.90 8.57
C TYR A 35 17.08 12.86 8.13
N ARG A 36 16.63 11.84 7.43
CA ARG A 36 17.47 10.91 6.67
C ARG A 36 17.53 11.38 5.22
N VAL A 37 18.66 11.85 4.79
CA VAL A 37 18.84 12.41 3.44
C VAL A 37 19.40 11.35 2.49
N VAL A 38 18.84 11.31 1.28
CA VAL A 38 19.32 10.48 0.17
C VAL A 38 19.41 11.38 -1.05
N SER A 39 20.62 11.54 -1.61
CA SER A 39 20.86 12.36 -2.79
C SER A 39 21.03 11.50 -4.04
N VAL A 40 20.49 11.98 -5.16
CA VAL A 40 20.65 11.42 -6.50
C VAL A 40 21.07 12.50 -7.48
N GLY A 41 21.84 12.12 -8.50
CA GLY A 41 22.44 13.08 -9.43
C GLY A 41 21.59 13.45 -10.63
N SER A 42 20.44 12.79 -10.85
CA SER A 42 19.65 12.97 -12.07
C SER A 42 18.15 12.70 -11.86
N GLY A 43 17.32 13.16 -12.80
CA GLY A 43 15.90 12.89 -12.81
C GLY A 43 15.58 11.42 -13.06
N ARG A 44 16.36 10.73 -13.87
CA ARG A 44 16.23 9.29 -14.11
C ARG A 44 16.49 8.51 -12.83
N GLU A 45 17.58 8.79 -12.15
CA GLU A 45 17.90 8.13 -10.88
C GLU A 45 16.84 8.42 -9.81
N LEU A 46 16.27 9.62 -9.79
CA LEU A 46 15.14 9.97 -8.92
C LEU A 46 13.94 9.05 -9.18
N LEU A 47 13.54 8.89 -10.44
CA LEU A 47 12.41 8.03 -10.81
C LEU A 47 12.64 6.56 -10.46
N ASP A 48 13.86 6.07 -10.64
CA ASP A 48 14.24 4.69 -10.34
C ASP A 48 14.29 4.41 -8.83
N ARG A 49 14.78 5.37 -8.04
CA ARG A 49 14.96 5.19 -6.59
C ARG A 49 13.73 5.52 -5.74
N ALA A 50 12.90 6.47 -6.17
CA ALA A 50 11.76 6.94 -5.38
C ALA A 50 10.81 5.82 -4.89
N PRO A 51 10.47 4.79 -5.70
CA PRO A 51 9.61 3.69 -5.27
C PRO A 51 10.16 2.88 -4.09
N ALA A 52 11.47 2.61 -4.10
CA ALA A 52 12.14 1.84 -3.06
C ALA A 52 12.47 2.69 -1.82
N ALA A 53 12.85 3.95 -2.04
CA ALA A 53 13.19 4.90 -0.98
C ALA A 53 11.99 5.33 -0.14
N ARG A 54 10.76 5.30 -0.72
CA ARG A 54 9.51 5.77 -0.09
C ARG A 54 9.71 7.08 0.65
N PRO A 55 10.09 8.16 -0.08
CA PRO A 55 10.43 9.43 0.56
C PRO A 55 9.23 10.06 1.25
N ASP A 56 9.51 10.74 2.36
CA ASP A 56 8.53 11.58 3.04
C ASP A 56 8.47 12.99 2.43
N VAL A 57 9.51 13.37 1.71
CA VAL A 57 9.56 14.58 0.89
C VAL A 57 10.58 14.42 -0.24
N VAL A 58 10.30 15.01 -1.38
CA VAL A 58 11.20 15.10 -2.52
C VAL A 58 11.60 16.56 -2.75
N LEU A 59 12.90 16.82 -2.82
CA LEU A 59 13.49 18.09 -3.27
C LEU A 59 14.12 17.86 -4.63
N MET A 60 13.65 18.54 -5.66
CA MET A 60 14.12 18.31 -7.03
C MET A 60 14.55 19.63 -7.66
N ASP A 61 15.75 19.66 -8.25
CA ASP A 61 16.19 20.82 -9.01
C ASP A 61 15.23 21.09 -10.18
N ALA A 62 14.84 22.34 -10.33
CA ALA A 62 14.01 22.79 -11.44
C ALA A 62 14.72 22.68 -12.80
N ASN A 63 16.06 22.56 -12.80
CA ASN A 63 16.91 22.49 -13.97
C ASN A 63 17.75 21.17 -13.96
N LEU A 64 17.09 20.02 -13.94
CA LEU A 64 17.77 18.73 -14.10
C LEU A 64 18.46 18.66 -15.47
N GLN A 65 19.63 18.05 -15.51
CA GLN A 65 20.47 18.04 -16.73
C GLN A 65 20.04 16.96 -17.73
N ASP A 66 19.35 15.94 -17.29
CA ASP A 66 19.02 14.73 -18.07
C ASP A 66 17.56 14.68 -18.53
N LEU A 67 16.65 15.22 -17.76
CA LEU A 67 15.21 15.19 -18.02
C LEU A 67 14.53 16.53 -17.69
N ASP A 68 13.43 16.81 -18.35
CA ASP A 68 12.56 17.94 -17.97
C ASP A 68 11.97 17.71 -16.57
N SER A 69 12.24 18.61 -15.64
CA SER A 69 11.82 18.50 -14.24
C SER A 69 10.32 18.48 -14.07
N ILE A 70 9.57 19.16 -14.97
CA ILE A 70 8.09 19.12 -14.98
C ILE A 70 7.60 17.72 -15.36
N ALA A 71 8.22 17.09 -16.37
CA ALA A 71 7.90 15.71 -16.77
C ALA A 71 8.24 14.70 -15.66
N VAL A 72 9.36 14.88 -14.99
CA VAL A 72 9.76 14.04 -13.84
C VAL A 72 8.75 14.17 -12.70
N CYS A 73 8.31 15.38 -12.38
CA CYS A 73 7.29 15.61 -11.34
C CYS A 73 5.97 14.88 -11.68
N ARG A 74 5.49 14.99 -12.92
CA ARG A 74 4.30 14.28 -13.39
C ARG A 74 4.47 12.75 -13.30
N ALA A 75 5.63 12.24 -13.69
CA ALA A 75 5.94 10.81 -13.61
C ALA A 75 5.94 10.30 -12.16
N LEU A 76 6.51 11.06 -11.22
CA LEU A 76 6.45 10.74 -9.79
C LEU A 76 5.00 10.70 -9.28
N ARG A 77 4.16 11.65 -9.68
CA ARG A 77 2.73 11.68 -9.30
C ARG A 77 1.92 10.52 -9.87
N GLN A 78 2.28 10.02 -11.04
CA GLN A 78 1.67 8.86 -11.66
C GLN A 78 2.18 7.53 -11.09
N ASN A 79 3.32 7.54 -10.39
CA ASN A 79 3.89 6.34 -9.80
C ASN A 79 3.17 5.98 -8.49
N ARG A 80 2.40 4.90 -8.51
CA ARG A 80 1.63 4.42 -7.35
C ARG A 80 2.48 4.01 -6.13
N ALA A 81 3.78 3.81 -6.30
CA ALA A 81 4.67 3.50 -5.19
C ALA A 81 5.13 4.75 -4.43
N VAL A 82 4.94 5.95 -5.02
CA VAL A 82 5.12 7.24 -4.35
C VAL A 82 3.73 7.71 -3.87
N ALA A 83 3.58 7.93 -2.57
CA ALA A 83 2.30 8.35 -2.03
C ALA A 83 1.85 9.68 -2.66
N TRP A 84 0.58 9.78 -3.03
CA TRP A 84 0.01 10.99 -3.65
C TRP A 84 0.19 12.24 -2.79
N HIS A 85 0.22 12.08 -1.48
CA HIS A 85 0.44 13.13 -0.47
C HIS A 85 1.91 13.32 -0.06
N THR A 86 2.87 12.71 -0.78
CA THR A 86 4.28 13.02 -0.60
C THR A 86 4.57 14.42 -1.15
N PRO A 87 5.05 15.39 -0.34
CA PRO A 87 5.43 16.70 -0.82
C PRO A 87 6.55 16.61 -1.86
N ILE A 88 6.38 17.27 -3.00
CA ILE A 88 7.43 17.44 -4.02
C ILE A 88 7.68 18.94 -4.15
N PHE A 89 8.91 19.36 -3.89
CA PHE A 89 9.35 20.74 -4.05
C PHE A 89 10.31 20.85 -5.22
N MET A 90 10.06 21.80 -6.09
CA MET A 90 11.06 22.23 -7.06
C MET A 90 11.94 23.29 -6.43
N ILE A 91 13.26 23.10 -6.49
CA ILE A 91 14.25 24.00 -5.94
C ILE A 91 15.03 24.66 -7.08
N THR A 92 15.39 25.93 -6.93
CA THR A 92 16.16 26.69 -7.91
C THR A 92 17.08 27.69 -7.25
N SER A 93 18.25 27.93 -7.85
CA SER A 93 19.19 28.97 -7.43
C SER A 93 18.86 30.35 -8.01
N THR A 94 17.94 30.43 -9.00
CA THR A 94 17.54 31.66 -9.66
C THR A 94 16.07 31.98 -9.40
N PRO A 95 15.66 33.26 -9.44
CA PRO A 95 14.25 33.61 -9.30
C PRO A 95 13.41 32.96 -10.40
N ALA A 96 12.38 32.26 -10.00
CA ALA A 96 11.44 31.61 -10.92
C ALA A 96 10.45 32.63 -11.50
N THR A 97 10.16 32.52 -12.79
CA THR A 97 9.07 33.26 -13.42
C THR A 97 7.70 32.74 -12.93
N LYS A 98 6.67 33.57 -13.05
CA LYS A 98 5.29 33.16 -12.76
C LYS A 98 4.88 31.91 -13.54
N GLN A 99 5.27 31.83 -14.82
CA GLN A 99 4.93 30.71 -15.70
C GLN A 99 5.59 29.40 -15.24
N GLN A 100 6.86 29.42 -14.84
CA GLN A 100 7.56 28.25 -14.31
C GLN A 100 6.91 27.74 -13.01
N ARG A 101 6.56 28.65 -12.12
CA ARG A 101 5.88 28.29 -10.87
C ARG A 101 4.51 27.66 -11.12
N LEU A 102 3.71 28.23 -12.01
CA LEU A 102 2.41 27.67 -12.37
C LEU A 102 2.57 26.27 -13.00
N ALA A 103 3.48 26.10 -13.96
CA ALA A 103 3.74 24.81 -14.60
C ALA A 103 4.16 23.74 -13.59
N ALA A 104 4.97 24.09 -12.58
CA ALA A 104 5.35 23.19 -11.51
C ALA A 104 4.16 22.75 -10.65
N LEU A 105 3.33 23.70 -10.25
CA LEU A 105 2.13 23.41 -9.45
C LEU A 105 1.12 22.53 -10.24
N GLU A 106 0.91 22.84 -11.52
CA GLU A 106 0.07 22.03 -12.43
C GLU A 106 0.62 20.62 -12.65
N ALA A 107 1.96 20.44 -12.57
CA ALA A 107 2.59 19.14 -12.63
C ALA A 107 2.46 18.35 -11.31
N GLY A 108 1.95 18.98 -10.24
CA GLY A 108 1.75 18.37 -8.93
C GLY A 108 2.85 18.65 -7.92
N ALA A 109 3.78 19.59 -8.19
CA ALA A 109 4.66 20.11 -7.15
C ALA A 109 3.82 20.86 -6.09
N TRP A 110 4.25 20.79 -4.83
CA TRP A 110 3.57 21.51 -3.75
C TRP A 110 4.04 22.94 -3.62
N ASP A 111 5.29 23.20 -3.94
CA ASP A 111 5.83 24.55 -4.00
C ASP A 111 7.07 24.60 -4.90
N TYR A 112 7.44 25.82 -5.26
CA TYR A 112 8.63 26.14 -6.03
C TYR A 112 9.52 27.06 -5.19
N LEU A 113 10.62 26.52 -4.64
CA LEU A 113 11.43 27.17 -3.66
C LEU A 113 12.72 27.75 -4.30
N SER A 114 13.00 29.00 -4.04
CA SER A 114 14.29 29.59 -4.38
C SER A 114 15.30 29.27 -3.27
N LEU A 115 16.49 28.77 -3.62
CA LEU A 115 17.58 28.51 -2.67
C LEU A 115 18.26 29.77 -2.13
N VAL A 116 17.88 30.95 -2.60
CA VAL A 116 18.21 32.23 -1.97
C VAL A 116 17.45 32.41 -0.63
N ILE A 117 16.48 31.52 -0.36
CA ILE A 117 15.75 31.46 0.90
C ILE A 117 16.72 31.11 2.03
N ASN A 118 16.56 31.80 3.17
CA ASN A 118 17.23 31.46 4.42
C ASN A 118 17.00 29.97 4.76
N SER A 119 18.08 29.25 5.11
CA SER A 119 18.04 27.85 5.52
C SER A 119 16.99 27.54 6.61
N GLU A 120 16.74 28.51 7.48
CA GLU A 120 15.74 28.42 8.53
C GLU A 120 14.31 28.37 7.97
N GLU A 121 13.98 29.19 6.96
CA GLU A 121 12.68 29.20 6.30
C GLU A 121 12.42 27.88 5.56
N LEU A 122 13.43 27.36 4.83
CA LEU A 122 13.33 26.07 4.16
C LEU A 122 13.06 24.95 5.18
N ALA A 123 13.81 24.95 6.29
CA ALA A 123 13.67 23.95 7.34
C ALA A 123 12.28 24.01 8.01
N LEU A 124 11.71 25.21 8.23
CA LEU A 124 10.35 25.36 8.78
C LEU A 124 9.28 24.89 7.80
N LYS A 125 9.42 25.21 6.51
CA LYS A 125 8.50 24.72 5.47
C LYS A 125 8.52 23.19 5.38
N LEU A 126 9.71 22.59 5.32
CA LEU A 126 9.83 21.13 5.26
C LEU A 126 9.24 20.49 6.51
N ASP A 127 9.50 21.01 7.70
CA ASP A 127 8.94 20.51 8.96
C ASP A 127 7.40 20.49 8.92
N ALA A 128 6.79 21.58 8.49
CA ALA A 128 5.33 21.70 8.41
C ALA A 128 4.73 20.67 7.44
N PHE A 129 5.25 20.56 6.23
CA PHE A 129 4.72 19.65 5.23
C PHE A 129 5.01 18.17 5.53
N VAL A 130 6.16 17.86 6.07
CA VAL A 130 6.50 16.50 6.47
C VAL A 130 5.63 16.03 7.63
N ARG A 131 5.29 16.89 8.58
CA ARG A 131 4.34 16.56 9.65
C ARG A 131 2.97 16.19 9.08
N VAL A 132 2.43 17.02 8.20
CA VAL A 132 1.16 16.71 7.52
C VAL A 132 1.22 15.37 6.78
N LYS A 133 2.33 15.11 6.09
CA LYS A 133 2.55 13.84 5.39
C LYS A 133 2.56 12.65 6.35
N LEU A 134 3.30 12.73 7.47
CA LEU A 134 3.38 11.66 8.45
C LEU A 134 2.06 11.44 9.19
N GLU A 135 1.32 12.51 9.50
CA GLU A 135 -0.02 12.42 10.08
C GLU A 135 -1.02 11.78 9.09
N THR A 136 -0.92 12.12 7.80
CA THR A 136 -1.75 11.50 6.76
C THR A 136 -1.43 10.01 6.63
N ASP A 137 -0.15 9.63 6.61
CA ASP A 137 0.26 8.23 6.62
C ASP A 137 -0.36 7.47 7.80
N ARG A 138 -0.21 8.04 9.01
CA ARG A 138 -0.75 7.46 10.22
C ARG A 138 -2.28 7.30 10.14
N ALA A 139 -2.99 8.32 9.68
CA ALA A 139 -4.43 8.26 9.51
C ALA A 139 -4.85 7.17 8.50
N LEU A 140 -4.10 7.02 7.39
CA LEU A 140 -4.32 5.97 6.39
C LEU A 140 -4.00 4.57 6.94
N GLU A 141 -2.93 4.44 7.74
CA GLU A 141 -2.58 3.19 8.42
C GLU A 141 -3.59 2.81 9.51
N GLU A 142 -4.17 3.80 10.20
CA GLU A 142 -5.21 3.60 11.21
C GLU A 142 -6.62 3.42 10.61
N ALA A 143 -6.80 3.77 9.33
CA ALA A 143 -8.07 3.62 8.65
C ALA A 143 -8.51 2.15 8.61
N ALA A 144 -9.78 1.90 8.93
CA ALA A 144 -10.35 0.56 8.84
C ALA A 144 -10.58 0.10 7.39
N VAL A 145 -10.70 1.05 6.46
CA VAL A 145 -11.01 0.81 5.03
C VAL A 145 -10.09 1.64 4.16
N GLU A 146 -9.58 1.05 3.08
CA GLU A 146 -8.81 1.75 2.06
C GLU A 146 -9.74 2.67 1.24
N PRO A 147 -9.50 4.00 1.21
CA PRO A 147 -10.40 4.92 0.49
C PRO A 147 -10.51 4.63 -1.02
N ALA A 148 -9.43 4.14 -1.63
CA ALA A 148 -9.38 3.91 -3.08
C ALA A 148 -10.12 2.67 -3.54
N SER A 149 -10.18 1.61 -2.71
CA SER A 149 -10.77 0.32 -3.07
C SER A 149 -12.04 0.00 -2.30
N GLY A 150 -12.29 0.66 -1.17
CA GLY A 150 -13.38 0.31 -0.27
C GLY A 150 -13.15 -1.01 0.50
N LEU A 151 -12.00 -1.64 0.35
CA LEU A 151 -11.63 -2.86 1.05
C LEU A 151 -11.17 -2.55 2.48
N TYR A 152 -11.46 -3.45 3.42
CA TYR A 152 -10.88 -3.36 4.75
C TYR A 152 -9.35 -3.47 4.70
N THR A 153 -8.67 -2.63 5.48
CA THR A 153 -7.25 -2.80 5.80
C THR A 153 -7.07 -4.00 6.73
N MET A 154 -5.83 -4.43 6.97
CA MET A 154 -5.56 -5.48 7.97
C MET A 154 -6.16 -5.13 9.34
N ARG A 155 -5.94 -3.89 9.82
CA ARG A 155 -6.54 -3.40 11.08
C ARG A 155 -8.08 -3.40 11.04
N GLY A 156 -8.64 -3.01 9.89
CA GLY A 156 -10.09 -3.08 9.68
C GLY A 156 -10.63 -4.50 9.74
N LEU A 157 -9.93 -5.47 9.15
CA LEU A 157 -10.26 -6.89 9.24
C LEU A 157 -10.17 -7.43 10.67
N GLU A 158 -9.11 -7.10 11.40
CA GLU A 158 -8.93 -7.51 12.80
C GLU A 158 -10.06 -6.96 13.70
N ARG A 159 -10.40 -5.69 13.51
CA ARG A 159 -11.54 -5.08 14.22
C ARG A 159 -12.84 -5.78 13.86
N ARG A 160 -13.08 -6.01 12.57
CA ARG A 160 -14.30 -6.67 12.09
C ARG A 160 -14.39 -8.13 12.52
N ALA A 161 -13.27 -8.86 12.57
CA ALA A 161 -13.22 -10.22 13.11
C ALA A 161 -13.66 -10.24 14.58
N ARG A 162 -13.17 -9.31 15.40
CA ARG A 162 -13.59 -9.19 16.82
C ARG A 162 -15.09 -8.96 16.95
N GLU A 163 -15.66 -8.08 16.13
CA GLU A 163 -17.09 -7.80 16.13
C GLU A 163 -17.90 -9.03 15.72
N LEU A 164 -17.52 -9.72 14.64
CA LEU A 164 -18.22 -10.88 14.10
C LEU A 164 -18.11 -12.11 15.02
N VAL A 165 -16.94 -12.40 15.57
CA VAL A 165 -16.74 -13.51 16.52
C VAL A 165 -17.54 -13.25 17.81
N SER A 166 -17.54 -12.01 18.32
CA SER A 166 -18.35 -11.66 19.48
C SER A 166 -19.85 -11.78 19.21
N ASP A 167 -20.33 -11.42 18.02
CA ASP A 167 -21.74 -11.58 17.64
C ASP A 167 -22.10 -13.06 17.44
N ALA A 168 -21.25 -13.83 16.76
CA ALA A 168 -21.41 -15.26 16.55
C ALA A 168 -21.49 -16.02 17.89
N LEU A 169 -20.63 -15.67 18.86
CA LEU A 169 -20.66 -16.24 20.21
C LEU A 169 -22.02 -15.98 20.89
N ARG A 170 -22.51 -14.73 20.88
CA ARG A 170 -23.81 -14.39 21.50
C ARG A 170 -25.00 -15.08 20.85
N ARG A 171 -24.93 -15.34 19.54
CA ARG A 171 -26.06 -15.88 18.75
C ARG A 171 -26.00 -17.39 18.53
N HIS A 172 -24.96 -18.07 19.02
CA HIS A 172 -24.68 -19.45 18.67
C HIS A 172 -24.62 -19.66 17.15
N ALA A 173 -24.05 -18.71 16.43
CA ALA A 173 -24.00 -18.71 14.97
C ALA A 173 -22.60 -19.10 14.47
N PRO A 174 -22.50 -19.78 13.32
CA PRO A 174 -21.21 -20.09 12.73
C PRO A 174 -20.55 -18.84 12.17
N VAL A 175 -19.21 -18.86 12.11
CA VAL A 175 -18.40 -17.80 11.50
C VAL A 175 -17.25 -18.42 10.73
N ALA A 176 -16.89 -17.82 9.60
CA ALA A 176 -15.79 -18.27 8.76
C ALA A 176 -14.92 -17.12 8.27
N CYS A 177 -13.68 -17.47 7.96
CA CYS A 177 -12.75 -16.64 7.23
C CYS A 177 -12.17 -17.41 6.05
N VAL A 178 -12.14 -16.81 4.87
CA VAL A 178 -11.44 -17.33 3.70
C VAL A 178 -10.34 -16.36 3.32
N ALA A 179 -9.09 -16.82 3.37
CA ALA A 179 -7.92 -16.10 2.88
C ALA A 179 -7.62 -16.55 1.43
N LEU A 180 -7.31 -15.60 0.56
CA LEU A 180 -7.09 -15.82 -0.87
C LEU A 180 -5.78 -15.17 -1.30
N ALA A 181 -4.96 -15.87 -2.07
CA ALA A 181 -3.79 -15.33 -2.76
C ALA A 181 -4.04 -15.31 -4.27
N VAL A 182 -3.71 -14.17 -4.88
CA VAL A 182 -3.79 -13.96 -6.33
C VAL A 182 -2.39 -13.87 -6.89
N GLU A 183 -2.07 -14.75 -7.81
CA GLU A 183 -0.78 -14.88 -8.49
C GLU A 183 -1.00 -14.88 -10.00
N LEU A 184 0.05 -14.66 -10.77
CA LEU A 184 -0.01 -14.84 -12.23
C LEU A 184 0.39 -16.27 -12.59
N GLU A 185 -0.29 -16.84 -13.57
CA GLU A 185 0.11 -18.10 -14.15
C GLU A 185 1.39 -17.88 -14.98
N SER A 186 2.54 -18.33 -14.49
CA SER A 186 3.80 -18.25 -15.22
C SER A 186 3.94 -19.43 -16.17
N HIS A 187 4.28 -19.14 -17.44
CA HIS A 187 4.58 -20.17 -18.44
C HIS A 187 6.04 -20.65 -18.36
N ASP A 188 6.87 -20.01 -17.54
CA ASP A 188 8.26 -20.41 -17.36
C ASP A 188 8.40 -21.47 -16.26
N ALA A 189 9.23 -22.48 -16.54
CA ALA A 189 9.44 -23.69 -15.74
C ALA A 189 10.07 -23.48 -14.34
N ARG A 190 10.17 -22.26 -13.86
CA ARG A 190 10.51 -21.93 -12.48
C ARG A 190 9.33 -21.19 -11.85
N PRO A 191 8.71 -21.73 -10.82
CA PRO A 191 7.70 -21.02 -10.05
C PRO A 191 8.37 -19.95 -9.17
N ALA A 192 8.86 -18.89 -9.78
CA ALA A 192 9.08 -17.66 -9.07
C ALA A 192 7.67 -17.08 -8.83
N LEU A 193 7.19 -17.16 -7.58
CA LEU A 193 5.96 -16.52 -7.12
C LEU A 193 6.09 -15.01 -7.29
N LEU A 194 5.82 -14.53 -8.51
CA LEU A 194 5.78 -13.11 -8.81
C LEU A 194 4.50 -12.57 -8.19
N ALA A 195 4.66 -11.63 -7.26
CA ALA A 195 3.53 -10.90 -6.70
C ALA A 195 2.71 -10.32 -7.85
N ALA A 196 1.39 -10.50 -7.81
CA ALA A 196 0.50 -9.99 -8.84
C ALA A 196 0.67 -8.47 -9.01
N PRO A 197 0.69 -7.95 -10.26
CA PRO A 197 0.83 -6.53 -10.51
C PRO A 197 -0.36 -5.75 -9.93
N PRO A 198 -0.21 -4.45 -9.64
CA PRO A 198 -1.27 -3.64 -9.02
C PRO A 198 -2.62 -3.71 -9.75
N VAL A 199 -2.61 -3.82 -11.09
CA VAL A 199 -3.83 -3.96 -11.90
C VAL A 199 -4.56 -5.28 -11.62
N ALA A 200 -3.83 -6.38 -11.41
CA ALA A 200 -4.42 -7.67 -11.06
C ALA A 200 -5.03 -7.65 -9.65
N VAL A 201 -4.35 -6.97 -8.73
CA VAL A 201 -4.81 -6.81 -7.34
C VAL A 201 -6.08 -5.95 -7.28
N ALA A 202 -6.12 -4.83 -8.01
CA ALA A 202 -7.31 -3.98 -8.09
C ALA A 202 -8.51 -4.75 -8.66
N TYR A 203 -8.30 -5.43 -9.79
CA TYR A 203 -9.31 -6.29 -10.42
C TYR A 203 -9.81 -7.39 -9.47
N ALA A 204 -8.92 -8.06 -8.74
CA ALA A 204 -9.31 -9.07 -7.77
C ALA A 204 -10.18 -8.49 -6.64
N GLY A 205 -9.84 -7.30 -6.15
CA GLY A 205 -10.64 -6.58 -5.16
C GLY A 205 -12.07 -6.30 -5.65
N GLU A 206 -12.20 -5.76 -6.86
CA GLU A 206 -13.51 -5.50 -7.49
C GLU A 206 -14.35 -6.79 -7.66
N VAL A 207 -13.73 -7.87 -8.12
CA VAL A 207 -14.41 -9.17 -8.26
C VAL A 207 -14.87 -9.71 -6.91
N LEU A 208 -14.03 -9.63 -5.88
CA LEU A 208 -14.39 -10.09 -4.53
C LEU A 208 -15.56 -9.29 -3.96
N GLN A 209 -15.54 -7.96 -4.10
CA GLN A 209 -16.65 -7.10 -3.66
C GLN A 209 -17.96 -7.39 -4.41
N ALA A 210 -17.88 -7.59 -5.73
CA ALA A 210 -19.06 -7.92 -6.53
C ALA A 210 -19.63 -9.32 -6.23
N ARG A 211 -18.84 -10.23 -5.69
CA ARG A 211 -19.23 -11.62 -5.41
C ARG A 211 -19.44 -11.93 -3.92
N GLY A 212 -18.97 -11.07 -3.02
CA GLY A 212 -19.25 -11.14 -1.60
C GLY A 212 -20.70 -10.78 -1.29
N ARG A 213 -21.18 -11.19 -0.12
CA ARG A 213 -22.48 -10.77 0.42
C ARG A 213 -22.30 -9.39 1.09
N ALA A 214 -23.39 -8.65 1.23
CA ALA A 214 -23.38 -7.38 1.97
C ALA A 214 -22.95 -7.54 3.44
N SER A 215 -23.13 -8.72 4.02
CA SER A 215 -22.70 -9.07 5.39
C SER A 215 -21.21 -9.40 5.49
N ASP A 216 -20.55 -9.75 4.37
CA ASP A 216 -19.18 -10.18 4.35
C ASP A 216 -18.24 -8.95 4.48
N ALA A 217 -17.19 -9.09 5.28
CA ALA A 217 -16.14 -8.08 5.32
C ALA A 217 -14.94 -8.55 4.47
N ILE A 218 -14.69 -7.78 3.42
CA ILE A 218 -13.65 -8.11 2.43
C ILE A 218 -12.51 -7.12 2.56
N GLY A 219 -11.30 -7.60 2.75
CA GLY A 219 -10.13 -6.75 2.95
C GLY A 219 -8.83 -7.38 2.49
N ARG A 220 -7.75 -6.64 2.69
CA ARG A 220 -6.41 -7.02 2.28
C ARG A 220 -5.60 -7.56 3.45
N LEU A 221 -4.99 -8.74 3.25
CA LEU A 221 -4.02 -9.33 4.16
C LEU A 221 -2.58 -8.94 3.78
N GLY A 222 -2.34 -8.68 2.50
CA GLY A 222 -1.02 -8.40 1.98
C GLY A 222 -1.04 -7.80 0.57
N ARG A 223 0.10 -7.83 -0.11
CA ARG A 223 0.25 -7.23 -1.45
C ARG A 223 -0.72 -7.80 -2.49
N SER A 224 -0.87 -9.13 -2.51
CA SER A 224 -1.76 -9.86 -3.43
C SER A 224 -2.64 -10.85 -2.69
N GLU A 225 -2.89 -10.62 -1.41
CA GLU A 225 -3.63 -11.48 -0.51
C GLU A 225 -4.84 -10.73 0.05
N PHE A 226 -5.96 -11.44 0.13
CA PHE A 226 -7.24 -10.92 0.59
C PHE A 226 -7.83 -11.83 1.65
N ALA A 227 -8.71 -11.29 2.50
CA ALA A 227 -9.55 -12.09 3.38
C ALA A 227 -11.01 -11.70 3.22
N VAL A 228 -11.87 -12.69 3.37
CA VAL A 228 -13.33 -12.54 3.43
C VAL A 228 -13.78 -13.13 4.75
N LEU A 229 -14.24 -12.28 5.66
CA LEU A 229 -14.87 -12.67 6.91
C LEU A 229 -16.38 -12.81 6.66
N ALA A 230 -16.92 -13.98 6.92
CA ALA A 230 -18.30 -14.34 6.59
C ALA A 230 -19.07 -14.76 7.85
N PRO A 231 -19.99 -13.92 8.34
CA PRO A 231 -20.89 -14.30 9.41
C PRO A 231 -21.90 -15.37 8.95
N SER A 232 -22.43 -16.12 9.89
CA SER A 232 -23.44 -17.17 9.66
C SER A 232 -23.03 -18.16 8.56
N THR A 233 -21.74 -18.52 8.53
CA THR A 233 -21.18 -19.42 7.51
C THR A 233 -20.57 -20.63 8.19
N THR A 234 -21.13 -21.82 7.91
CA THR A 234 -20.67 -23.10 8.45
C THR A 234 -19.35 -23.56 7.80
N PRO A 235 -18.65 -24.56 8.34
CA PRO A 235 -17.47 -25.14 7.70
C PRO A 235 -17.71 -25.57 6.25
N GLU A 236 -18.85 -26.22 5.96
CA GLU A 236 -19.22 -26.61 4.59
C GLU A 236 -19.48 -25.38 3.70
N GLY A 237 -20.13 -24.36 4.28
CA GLY A 237 -20.34 -23.07 3.62
C GLY A 237 -19.03 -22.35 3.28
N ALA A 238 -18.02 -22.44 4.16
CA ALA A 238 -16.70 -21.86 3.93
C ALA A 238 -15.98 -22.51 2.74
N VAL A 239 -16.03 -23.84 2.62
CA VAL A 239 -15.50 -24.57 1.45
C VAL A 239 -16.17 -24.11 0.17
N GLN A 240 -17.52 -24.05 0.16
CA GLN A 240 -18.27 -23.60 -1.01
C GLN A 240 -17.94 -22.15 -1.35
N MET A 241 -17.81 -21.28 -0.36
CA MET A 241 -17.42 -19.88 -0.55
C MET A 241 -16.01 -19.79 -1.13
N ALA A 242 -15.03 -20.52 -0.60
CA ALA A 242 -13.67 -20.55 -1.10
C ALA A 242 -13.63 -20.99 -2.58
N ARG A 243 -14.35 -22.04 -2.93
CA ARG A 243 -14.46 -22.53 -4.33
C ARG A 243 -15.11 -21.48 -5.24
N ARG A 244 -16.22 -20.90 -4.83
CA ARG A 244 -16.95 -19.86 -5.59
C ARG A 244 -16.11 -18.62 -5.84
N LEU A 245 -15.40 -18.13 -4.82
CA LEU A 245 -14.54 -16.94 -4.94
C LEU A 245 -13.32 -17.23 -5.80
N THR A 246 -12.67 -18.37 -5.62
CA THR A 246 -11.54 -18.81 -6.46
C THR A 246 -11.95 -18.90 -7.92
N GLN A 247 -13.07 -19.54 -8.22
CA GLN A 247 -13.60 -19.65 -9.57
C GLN A 247 -13.96 -18.28 -10.14
N ALA A 248 -14.61 -17.40 -9.35
CA ALA A 248 -14.96 -16.07 -9.79
C ALA A 248 -13.72 -15.25 -10.21
N LEU A 249 -12.66 -15.27 -9.41
CA LEU A 249 -11.40 -14.59 -9.72
C LEU A 249 -10.75 -15.12 -11.01
N GLN A 250 -10.91 -16.40 -11.29
CA GLN A 250 -10.36 -17.03 -12.50
C GLN A 250 -11.20 -16.77 -13.76
N THR A 251 -12.54 -16.64 -13.63
CA THR A 251 -13.47 -16.61 -14.77
C THR A 251 -14.20 -15.29 -14.96
N ALA A 252 -14.17 -14.36 -14.00
CA ALA A 252 -14.89 -13.10 -14.14
C ALA A 252 -14.40 -12.29 -15.34
N GLY A 253 -15.34 -11.66 -16.02
CA GLY A 253 -15.08 -10.73 -17.12
C GLY A 253 -15.79 -9.39 -16.92
N PRO A 254 -15.41 -8.34 -17.63
CA PRO A 254 -14.23 -8.23 -18.49
C PRO A 254 -12.93 -8.08 -17.69
N ARG A 255 -11.87 -8.72 -18.12
CA ARG A 255 -10.53 -8.55 -17.53
C ARG A 255 -9.83 -7.32 -18.10
N PRO A 256 -8.97 -6.65 -17.33
CA PRO A 256 -8.08 -5.62 -17.85
C PRO A 256 -7.26 -6.15 -19.04
N ARG A 257 -7.08 -5.30 -20.07
CA ARG A 257 -6.31 -5.68 -21.27
C ARG A 257 -4.89 -6.08 -20.88
N GLY A 258 -4.42 -7.22 -21.40
CA GLY A 258 -3.07 -7.73 -21.17
C GLY A 258 -2.86 -8.42 -19.82
N LEU A 259 -3.90 -8.58 -18.99
CA LEU A 259 -3.81 -9.33 -17.75
C LEU A 259 -3.90 -10.84 -18.04
N PRO A 260 -2.84 -11.62 -17.74
CA PRO A 260 -2.88 -13.08 -17.92
C PRO A 260 -3.86 -13.74 -16.95
N PRO A 261 -4.16 -15.02 -17.13
CA PRO A 261 -4.97 -15.78 -16.18
C PRO A 261 -4.42 -15.71 -14.76
N LEU A 262 -5.33 -15.56 -13.80
CA LEU A 262 -4.97 -15.52 -12.39
C LEU A 262 -4.90 -16.94 -11.83
N LEU A 263 -3.80 -17.25 -11.17
CA LEU A 263 -3.69 -18.42 -10.31
C LEU A 263 -4.17 -18.00 -8.92
N VAL A 264 -5.19 -18.68 -8.41
CA VAL A 264 -5.78 -18.36 -7.11
C VAL A 264 -5.66 -19.55 -6.19
N ARG A 265 -5.18 -19.31 -4.97
CA ARG A 265 -5.16 -20.27 -3.88
C ARG A 265 -5.96 -19.73 -2.71
N ALA A 266 -6.53 -20.62 -1.92
CA ALA A 266 -7.31 -20.23 -0.75
C ALA A 266 -6.98 -21.11 0.46
N GLY A 267 -6.99 -20.45 1.63
CA GLY A 267 -7.03 -21.11 2.92
C GLY A 267 -8.27 -20.66 3.68
N TYR A 268 -8.82 -21.49 4.54
CA TYR A 268 -9.98 -21.10 5.31
C TYR A 268 -9.96 -21.67 6.71
N GLU A 269 -10.63 -20.95 7.62
CA GLU A 269 -11.00 -21.37 8.95
C GLU A 269 -12.49 -21.13 9.15
N ALA A 270 -13.20 -22.06 9.77
CA ALA A 270 -14.60 -21.89 10.07
C ALA A 270 -15.01 -22.64 11.33
N VAL A 271 -15.75 -21.97 12.19
CA VAL A 271 -16.25 -22.51 13.46
C VAL A 271 -17.77 -22.57 13.40
N ALA A 272 -18.32 -23.76 13.62
CA ALA A 272 -19.77 -23.96 13.62
C ALA A 272 -20.43 -23.40 14.89
N ASP A 273 -19.80 -23.58 16.04
CA ASP A 273 -20.24 -23.06 17.33
C ASP A 273 -19.03 -22.70 18.20
N LEU A 274 -18.88 -21.42 18.52
CA LEU A 274 -17.79 -20.91 19.34
C LEU A 274 -17.87 -21.32 20.82
N HIS A 275 -19.01 -21.81 21.29
CA HIS A 275 -19.13 -22.41 22.64
C HIS A 275 -18.56 -23.81 22.68
N ALA A 276 -18.70 -24.58 21.61
CA ALA A 276 -18.15 -25.93 21.49
C ALA A 276 -16.67 -25.91 21.12
N THR A 277 -16.28 -24.96 20.25
CA THR A 277 -14.89 -24.78 19.79
C THR A 277 -14.50 -23.33 19.97
N PRO A 278 -14.02 -22.94 21.17
CA PRO A 278 -13.62 -21.56 21.44
C PRO A 278 -12.48 -21.11 20.52
N LEU A 279 -12.64 -19.98 19.85
CA LEU A 279 -11.62 -19.38 19.00
C LEU A 279 -11.51 -17.89 19.30
N ALA A 280 -10.30 -17.42 19.58
CA ALA A 280 -10.06 -15.98 19.73
C ALA A 280 -10.22 -15.26 18.39
N PRO A 281 -10.74 -14.02 18.38
CA PRO A 281 -11.06 -13.28 17.15
C PRO A 281 -9.90 -13.11 16.16
N ASP A 282 -8.68 -12.88 16.67
CA ASP A 282 -7.45 -12.76 15.90
C ASP A 282 -7.02 -14.09 15.27
N ARG A 283 -7.26 -15.20 15.96
CA ARG A 283 -6.95 -16.55 15.45
C ARG A 283 -7.73 -16.92 14.19
N LEU A 284 -8.95 -16.41 14.01
CA LEU A 284 -9.74 -16.70 12.80
C LEU A 284 -9.02 -16.23 11.53
N LEU A 285 -8.41 -15.04 11.54
CA LEU A 285 -7.62 -14.52 10.42
C LEU A 285 -6.26 -15.24 10.29
N GLU A 286 -5.59 -15.48 11.42
CA GLU A 286 -4.30 -16.17 11.45
C GLU A 286 -4.41 -17.59 10.90
N HIS A 287 -5.40 -18.37 11.33
CA HIS A 287 -5.62 -19.74 10.88
C HIS A 287 -5.93 -19.81 9.38
N ALA A 288 -6.82 -18.93 8.88
CA ALA A 288 -7.11 -18.85 7.44
C ALA A 288 -5.86 -18.46 6.63
N GLY A 289 -5.02 -17.54 7.15
CA GLY A 289 -3.74 -17.17 6.57
C GLY A 289 -2.73 -18.33 6.57
N ALA A 290 -2.63 -19.07 7.66
CA ALA A 290 -1.76 -20.25 7.77
C ALA A 290 -2.18 -21.34 6.78
N ALA A 291 -3.48 -21.62 6.66
CA ALA A 291 -4.03 -22.54 5.65
C ALA A 291 -3.71 -22.10 4.23
N LEU A 292 -3.75 -20.79 3.95
CA LEU A 292 -3.37 -20.24 2.65
C LEU A 292 -1.87 -20.47 2.36
N ILE A 293 -0.99 -20.28 3.34
CA ILE A 293 0.44 -20.57 3.21
C ILE A 293 0.65 -22.05 2.86
N GLN A 294 -0.06 -22.96 3.52
CA GLN A 294 -0.01 -24.39 3.23
C GLN A 294 -0.53 -24.71 1.81
N ALA A 295 -1.61 -24.05 1.36
CA ALA A 295 -2.13 -24.21 0.01
C ALA A 295 -1.13 -23.70 -1.06
N ARG A 296 -0.34 -22.68 -0.76
CA ARG A 296 0.75 -22.19 -1.63
C ARG A 296 1.93 -23.15 -1.69
N ALA A 297 2.30 -23.73 -0.56
CA ALA A 297 3.40 -24.68 -0.47
C ALA A 297 3.11 -26.01 -1.21
N ALA A 298 1.84 -26.39 -1.36
CA ALA A 298 1.42 -27.61 -2.05
C ALA A 298 1.63 -27.60 -3.58
N GLY A 299 2.11 -26.51 -4.17
CA GLY A 299 2.37 -26.39 -5.60
C GLY A 299 1.12 -26.61 -6.46
N ASN A 300 1.15 -27.60 -7.35
CA ASN A 300 0.02 -27.97 -8.22
C ASN A 300 -1.02 -28.87 -7.54
N GLY A 301 -0.88 -29.13 -6.25
CA GLY A 301 -1.83 -29.91 -5.46
C GLY A 301 -3.13 -29.19 -5.14
N GLU A 302 -3.68 -29.44 -3.97
CA GLU A 302 -4.93 -28.87 -3.52
C GLU A 302 -4.84 -27.34 -3.34
N ARG A 303 -5.57 -26.60 -4.16
CA ARG A 303 -5.54 -25.13 -4.19
C ARG A 303 -6.35 -24.47 -3.07
N ILE A 304 -7.17 -25.25 -2.36
CA ILE A 304 -8.04 -24.79 -1.27
C ILE A 304 -7.80 -25.70 -0.08
N ARG A 305 -7.39 -25.14 1.07
CA ARG A 305 -7.11 -25.89 2.28
C ARG A 305 -7.87 -25.35 3.49
N ALA A 306 -8.33 -26.27 4.33
CA ALA A 306 -8.74 -25.93 5.69
C ALA A 306 -7.51 -25.73 6.57
N TYR A 307 -7.64 -24.90 7.61
CA TYR A 307 -6.68 -24.91 8.69
C TYR A 307 -6.68 -26.28 9.39
N GLN A 308 -5.50 -26.79 9.66
CA GLN A 308 -5.26 -27.99 10.47
C GLN A 308 -4.19 -27.63 11.50
N GLU A 309 -4.48 -27.90 12.76
CA GLU A 309 -3.53 -27.73 13.86
C GLU A 309 -2.25 -28.57 13.67
#